data_cd615c654adf3121063abcb528e0b5b7
#
_entry.id   cd615c654adf3121063abcb528e0b5b7
#
_cell.length_a   1.000
_cell.length_b   1.000
_cell.length_c   1.000
_cell.angle_alpha   90.00
_cell.angle_beta   90.00
_cell.angle_gamma   90.00
#
_symmetry.space_group_name_H-M   'P 1'
#
loop_
_entity.id
_entity.type
_entity.pdbx_description
1 polymer ?
#
loop_
_entity_poly.entity_id
_entity_poly.type
_entity_poly.pdbx_seq_one_letter_code
_entity_poly.pdbx_strand_id
1 'polypeptide(L)'
;MSLLLESEAQFTSRAREVGLSEQVVNSLRQAGAGTLSKLAFSVGQLGQPISSQDVDTFLHNALGRAPVIAESNAVRRLAFEAQTILVASLRQIVD
;
A
#
# COMPACT_ATOMS: atom_id res chain seq x y z
N MET A 1 -3.28 13.38 13.12
CA MET A 1 -3.35 12.42 12.01
C MET A 1 -2.31 12.78 10.96
N SER A 2 -1.66 11.80 10.39
CA SER A 2 -0.60 12.04 9.41
C SER A 2 -1.19 12.38 8.03
N LEU A 3 -0.82 13.54 7.49
CA LEU A 3 -1.22 13.93 6.13
C LEU A 3 -0.60 13.00 5.09
N LEU A 4 0.57 12.43 5.38
CA LEU A 4 1.26 11.49 4.50
C LEU A 4 0.39 10.26 4.23
N LEU A 5 -0.25 9.71 5.27
CA LEU A 5 -1.07 8.51 5.16
C LEU A 5 -2.33 8.72 4.33
N GLU A 6 -2.88 9.92 4.34
CA GLU A 6 -4.16 10.23 3.70
C GLU A 6 -4.01 10.95 2.36
N SER A 7 -2.77 11.23 1.93
CA SER A 7 -2.51 12.00 0.72
C SER A 7 -2.36 11.10 -0.50
N GLU A 8 -3.20 11.28 -1.50
CA GLU A 8 -3.07 10.59 -2.79
C GLU A 8 -1.80 11.00 -3.51
N ALA A 9 -1.40 12.26 -3.39
CA ALA A 9 -0.17 12.76 -4.02
C ALA A 9 1.06 12.09 -3.44
N GLN A 10 1.11 11.91 -2.12
CA GLN A 10 2.22 11.24 -1.46
C GLN A 10 2.26 9.76 -1.81
N PHE A 11 1.10 9.12 -1.87
CA PHE A 11 1.02 7.72 -2.29
C PHE A 11 1.58 7.55 -3.71
N THR A 12 1.13 8.41 -4.64
CA THR A 12 1.58 8.34 -6.04
C THR A 12 3.10 8.56 -6.13
N SER A 13 3.62 9.54 -5.41
CA SER A 13 5.05 9.84 -5.38
C SER A 13 5.86 8.64 -4.87
N ARG A 14 5.46 8.05 -3.75
CA ARG A 14 6.15 6.89 -3.18
C ARG A 14 6.04 5.66 -4.09
N ALA A 15 4.87 5.46 -4.70
CA ALA A 15 4.67 4.34 -5.62
C ALA A 15 5.65 4.42 -6.80
N ARG A 16 5.86 5.61 -7.33
CA ARG A 16 6.84 5.81 -8.40
C ARG A 16 8.27 5.56 -7.91
N GLU A 17 8.60 5.99 -6.70
CA GLU A 17 9.93 5.78 -6.12
C GLU A 17 10.28 4.31 -5.96
N VAL A 18 9.29 3.48 -5.62
CA VAL A 18 9.52 2.03 -5.49
C VAL A 18 9.41 1.28 -6.82
N GLY A 19 9.15 2.00 -7.92
CA GLY A 19 9.23 1.43 -9.25
C GLY A 19 7.90 1.01 -9.88
N LEU A 20 6.77 1.41 -9.33
CA LEU A 20 5.47 1.10 -9.93
C LEU A 20 5.18 2.03 -11.12
N SER A 21 4.60 1.45 -12.19
CA SER A 21 4.20 2.21 -13.34
C SER A 21 2.92 3.02 -13.08
N GLU A 22 2.69 4.03 -13.90
CA GLU A 22 1.46 4.83 -13.85
C GLU A 22 0.21 3.96 -13.95
N GLN A 23 0.25 2.97 -14.84
CA GLN A 23 -0.87 2.08 -15.04
C GLN A 23 -1.20 1.28 -13.78
N VAL A 24 -0.18 0.78 -13.10
CA VAL A 24 -0.37 0.03 -11.84
C VAL A 24 -0.89 0.97 -10.75
N VAL A 25 -0.34 2.17 -10.64
CA VAL A 25 -0.82 3.15 -9.66
C VAL A 25 -2.29 3.47 -9.88
N ASN A 26 -2.69 3.68 -11.12
CA ASN A 26 -4.10 3.95 -11.45
C ASN A 26 -5.00 2.75 -11.09
N SER A 27 -4.54 1.54 -11.35
CA SER A 27 -5.29 0.33 -10.99
C SER A 27 -5.48 0.22 -9.48
N LEU A 28 -4.45 0.53 -8.71
CA LEU A 28 -4.54 0.53 -7.24
C LEU A 28 -5.54 1.57 -6.73
N ARG A 29 -5.52 2.77 -7.32
CA ARG A 29 -6.47 3.82 -6.96
C ARG A 29 -7.91 3.40 -7.25
N GLN A 30 -8.15 2.78 -8.40
CA GLN A 30 -9.47 2.29 -8.77
C GLN A 30 -9.94 1.16 -7.86
N ALA A 31 -9.00 0.38 -7.33
CA ALA A 31 -9.31 -0.71 -6.41
C ALA A 31 -9.54 -0.23 -4.97
N GLY A 32 -9.46 1.08 -4.72
CA GLY A 32 -9.68 1.64 -3.40
C GLY A 32 -8.43 1.75 -2.54
N ALA A 33 -7.24 1.60 -3.12
CA ALA A 33 -5.97 1.68 -2.41
C ALA A 33 -5.14 2.87 -2.89
N GLY A 34 -5.76 4.04 -2.96
CA GLY A 34 -5.14 5.25 -3.49
C GLY A 34 -4.39 6.10 -2.48
N THR A 35 -4.33 5.67 -1.23
CA THR A 35 -3.50 6.31 -0.19
C THR A 35 -2.74 5.22 0.55
N LEU A 36 -1.70 5.62 1.28
CA LEU A 36 -0.93 4.65 2.08
C LEU A 36 -1.82 3.96 3.12
N SER A 37 -2.70 4.71 3.77
CA SER A 37 -3.63 4.17 4.74
C SER A 37 -4.55 3.12 4.11
N LYS A 38 -5.16 3.44 2.99
CA LYS A 38 -6.06 2.51 2.29
C LYS A 38 -5.31 1.26 1.83
N LEU A 39 -4.08 1.42 1.33
CA LEU A 39 -3.28 0.28 0.91
C LEU A 39 -2.97 -0.64 2.09
N ALA A 40 -2.58 -0.09 3.23
CA ALA A 40 -2.24 -0.89 4.41
C ALA A 40 -3.41 -1.77 4.85
N PHE A 41 -4.62 -1.23 4.83
CA PHE A 41 -5.80 -2.00 5.23
C PHE A 41 -6.30 -2.94 4.13
N SER A 42 -5.89 -2.73 2.88
CA SER A 42 -6.29 -3.59 1.76
C SER A 42 -5.49 -4.89 1.71
N VAL A 43 -4.23 -4.89 2.19
CA VAL A 43 -3.35 -6.04 2.04
C VAL A 43 -3.09 -6.79 3.34
N GLY A 44 -3.72 -6.40 4.44
CA GLY A 44 -3.52 -7.10 5.70
C GLY A 44 -4.16 -6.39 6.86
N GLN A 45 -3.88 -6.89 8.05
CA GLN A 45 -4.36 -6.30 9.29
C GLN A 45 -3.25 -5.54 9.98
N LEU A 46 -3.61 -4.44 10.61
CA LEU A 46 -2.66 -3.60 11.33
C LEU A 46 -1.98 -4.41 12.45
N GLY A 47 -0.66 -4.32 12.53
CA GLY A 47 0.10 -5.04 13.54
C GLY A 47 0.46 -6.46 13.19
N GLN A 48 0.00 -6.98 12.06
CA GLN A 48 0.33 -8.32 11.58
C GLN A 48 1.36 -8.26 10.46
N PRO A 49 2.22 -9.28 10.32
CA PRO A 49 3.14 -9.32 9.19
C PRO A 49 2.39 -9.34 7.87
N ILE A 50 2.90 -8.62 6.88
CA ILE A 50 2.30 -8.57 5.56
C ILE A 50 2.79 -9.79 4.77
N SER A 51 1.86 -10.66 4.38
CA SER A 51 2.23 -11.87 3.66
C SER A 51 2.32 -11.60 2.16
N SER A 52 3.26 -12.28 1.49
CA SER A 52 3.40 -12.21 0.04
C SER A 52 2.13 -12.67 -0.66
N GLN A 53 1.48 -13.70 -0.12
CA GLN A 53 0.27 -14.23 -0.71
C GLN A 53 -0.87 -13.22 -0.67
N ASP A 54 -1.03 -12.48 0.42
CA ASP A 54 -2.07 -11.48 0.55
C ASP A 54 -1.84 -10.33 -0.44
N VAL A 55 -0.59 -9.91 -0.61
CA VAL A 55 -0.23 -8.88 -1.58
C VAL A 55 -0.53 -9.37 -3.00
N ASP A 56 -0.14 -10.59 -3.33
CA ASP A 56 -0.36 -11.14 -4.67
C ASP A 56 -1.85 -11.27 -4.98
N THR A 57 -2.64 -11.73 -4.02
CA THR A 57 -4.10 -11.85 -4.18
C THR A 57 -4.73 -10.49 -4.42
N PHE A 58 -4.35 -9.50 -3.61
CA PHE A 58 -4.85 -8.14 -3.77
C PHE A 58 -4.48 -7.58 -5.16
N LEU A 59 -3.21 -7.73 -5.57
CA LEU A 59 -2.76 -7.23 -6.87
C LEU A 59 -3.43 -7.94 -8.03
N HIS A 60 -3.63 -9.25 -7.93
CA HIS A 60 -4.33 -10.00 -8.97
C HIS A 60 -5.74 -9.42 -9.19
N ASN A 61 -6.43 -9.13 -8.10
CA ASN A 61 -7.77 -8.55 -8.18
C ASN A 61 -7.75 -7.11 -8.70
N ALA A 62 -6.79 -6.31 -8.25
CA ALA A 62 -6.70 -4.91 -8.64
C ALA A 62 -6.27 -4.72 -10.09
N LEU A 63 -5.35 -5.56 -10.57
CA LEU A 63 -4.79 -5.46 -11.92
C LEU A 63 -5.59 -6.23 -12.96
N GLY A 64 -6.38 -7.22 -12.53
CA GLY A 64 -7.07 -8.13 -13.45
C GLY A 64 -6.15 -9.14 -14.10
N ARG A 65 -4.94 -9.31 -13.57
CA ARG A 65 -3.94 -10.25 -14.04
C ARG A 65 -2.99 -10.59 -12.90
N ALA A 66 -2.20 -11.65 -13.06
CA ALA A 66 -1.18 -11.98 -12.09
C ALA A 66 -0.10 -10.89 -12.05
N PRO A 67 0.31 -10.43 -10.86
CA PRO A 67 1.39 -9.45 -10.77
C PRO A 67 2.74 -10.08 -11.10
N VAL A 68 3.64 -9.26 -11.62
CA VAL A 68 5.05 -9.68 -11.77
C VAL A 68 5.76 -9.47 -10.42
N ILE A 69 6.89 -10.16 -10.24
CA ILE A 69 7.62 -10.15 -8.96
C ILE A 69 7.98 -8.72 -8.53
N ALA A 70 8.40 -7.88 -9.47
CA ALA A 70 8.77 -6.50 -9.16
C ALA A 70 7.59 -5.69 -8.63
N GLU A 71 6.40 -5.92 -9.16
CA GLU A 71 5.18 -5.27 -8.69
C GLU A 71 4.80 -5.72 -7.28
N SER A 72 4.86 -7.03 -7.03
CA SER A 72 4.57 -7.59 -5.71
C SER A 72 5.53 -7.04 -4.65
N ASN A 73 6.82 -7.01 -4.96
CA ASN A 73 7.82 -6.50 -4.03
C ASN A 73 7.63 -5.01 -3.75
N ALA A 74 7.32 -4.22 -4.78
CA ALA A 74 7.11 -2.79 -4.63
C ALA A 74 5.88 -2.51 -3.76
N VAL A 75 4.77 -3.19 -4.01
CA VAL A 75 3.54 -3.00 -3.23
C VAL A 75 3.73 -3.47 -1.79
N ARG A 76 4.43 -4.60 -1.59
CA ARG A 76 4.70 -5.09 -0.24
C ARG A 76 5.54 -4.09 0.55
N ARG A 77 6.52 -3.46 -0.09
CA ARG A 77 7.32 -2.42 0.52
C ARG A 77 6.49 -1.21 0.92
N LEU A 78 5.62 -0.73 0.01
CA LEU A 78 4.72 0.37 0.32
C LEU A 78 3.78 0.05 1.47
N ALA A 79 3.21 -1.16 1.48
CA ALA A 79 2.30 -1.59 2.52
C ALA A 79 3.01 -1.68 3.88
N PHE A 80 4.25 -2.16 3.89
CA PHE A 80 5.05 -2.21 5.11
C PHE A 80 5.33 -0.80 5.64
N GLU A 81 5.73 0.12 4.76
CA GLU A 81 5.96 1.51 5.16
C GLU A 81 4.68 2.15 5.72
N ALA A 82 3.57 1.94 5.04
CA ALA A 82 2.27 2.47 5.47
C ALA A 82 1.88 1.93 6.84
N GLN A 83 2.05 0.64 7.05
CA GLN A 83 1.72 0.00 8.32
C GLN A 83 2.60 0.54 9.45
N THR A 84 3.89 0.74 9.18
CA THR A 84 4.82 1.28 10.16
C THR A 84 4.40 2.69 10.60
N ILE A 85 4.02 3.53 9.65
CA ILE A 85 3.57 4.90 9.94
C ILE A 85 2.25 4.87 10.73
N LEU A 86 1.32 4.01 10.34
CA LEU A 86 0.03 3.89 11.01
C LEU A 86 0.20 3.46 12.48
N VAL A 87 1.03 2.46 12.74
CA VAL A 87 1.29 1.99 14.09
C VAL A 87 1.90 3.10 14.94
N ALA A 88 2.86 3.82 14.39
CA ALA A 88 3.49 4.94 15.09
C ALA A 88 2.48 6.05 15.41
N SER A 89 1.59 6.36 14.45
CA SER A 89 0.54 7.37 14.64
C SER A 89 -0.44 6.97 15.73
N LEU A 90 -0.84 5.70 15.77
CA LEU A 90 -1.75 5.21 16.78
C LEU A 90 -1.13 5.28 18.19
N ARG A 91 0.16 4.98 18.30
CA ARG A 91 0.86 5.08 19.57
C ARG A 91 0.88 6.52 20.09
N GLN A 92 1.07 7.49 19.19
CA GLN A 92 1.06 8.90 19.55
C GLN A 92 -0.31 9.34 20.06
N ILE A 93 -1.38 8.80 19.51
CA ILE A 93 -2.74 9.13 19.94
C ILE A 93 -3.03 8.56 21.32
N VAL A 94 -2.57 7.34 21.59
CA VAL A 94 -2.82 6.65 22.86
C VAL A 94 -1.96 7.20 23.98
N ASP A 95 -0.73 7.56 23.69
CA ASP A 95 0.19 8.12 24.68
C ASP A 95 -0.10 9.60 24.93
#